data_248cb037ff56ebf0c985f4446f00384f
#
_entry.id   248cb037ff56ebf0c985f4446f00384f
#
_cell.length_a   1.000
_cell.length_b   1.000
_cell.length_c   1.000
_cell.angle_alpha   90.00
_cell.angle_beta   90.00
_cell.angle_gamma   90.00
#
_symmetry.space_group_name_H-M   'P 1'
#
loop_
_entity.id
_entity.type
_entity.pdbx_description
1 polymer ?
#
loop_
_entity_poly.entity_id
_entity_poly.type
_entity_poly.pdbx_seq_one_letter_code
_entity_poly.pdbx_strand_id
1 'polypeptide(L)'
;MIVLIIILLMLIGCLIGYYKGFLNTICNIASFFLAWLIALMFYVPLSRTIMSTSDLGQKLLYLTAGAEKLSDMSVANVDAASLSAERIHEIIYSSNLPPQITGKLEYNILNQTFADQGIYTMSDYFNQTLINFSMNLICFLI
;
A
#
# COMPACT_ATOMS: atom_id res chain seq x y z
N MET A 1 -23.82 3.14 -60.34
CA MET A 1 -24.79 2.91 -59.27
C MET A 1 -24.28 1.88 -58.26
N ILE A 2 -23.90 0.64 -58.63
CA ILE A 2 -23.46 -0.42 -57.74
C ILE A 2 -22.19 -0.01 -56.93
N VAL A 3 -21.20 0.62 -57.56
CA VAL A 3 -19.97 1.09 -56.91
C VAL A 3 -20.22 2.09 -55.78
N LEU A 4 -21.21 2.98 -55.97
CA LEU A 4 -21.59 3.96 -54.98
C LEU A 4 -22.22 3.33 -53.72
N ILE A 5 -23.02 2.28 -53.93
CA ILE A 5 -23.62 1.49 -52.82
C ILE A 5 -22.53 0.77 -52.02
N ILE A 6 -21.54 0.18 -52.67
CA ILE A 6 -20.42 -0.51 -52.02
C ILE A 6 -19.61 0.46 -51.17
N ILE A 7 -19.25 1.65 -51.69
CA ILE A 7 -18.53 2.69 -50.96
C ILE A 7 -19.33 3.15 -49.76
N LEU A 8 -20.63 3.33 -49.88
CA LEU A 8 -21.51 3.73 -48.76
C LEU A 8 -21.54 2.69 -47.64
N LEU A 9 -21.67 1.40 -48.01
CA LEU A 9 -21.64 0.29 -47.06
C LEU A 9 -20.27 0.20 -46.35
N MET A 10 -19.16 0.38 -47.03
CA MET A 10 -17.83 0.41 -46.40
C MET A 10 -17.68 1.59 -45.43
N LEU A 11 -18.16 2.79 -45.78
CA LEU A 11 -18.14 3.94 -44.87
C LEU A 11 -18.97 3.71 -43.62
N ILE A 12 -20.17 3.15 -43.74
CA ILE A 12 -21.01 2.81 -42.60
C ILE A 12 -20.33 1.77 -41.73
N GLY A 13 -19.73 0.73 -42.31
CA GLY A 13 -18.98 -0.30 -41.56
C GLY A 13 -17.78 0.27 -40.81
N CYS A 14 -17.01 1.16 -41.42
CA CYS A 14 -15.91 1.88 -40.76
C CYS A 14 -16.39 2.77 -39.62
N LEU A 15 -17.49 3.51 -39.80
CA LEU A 15 -18.07 4.33 -38.74
C LEU A 15 -18.54 3.51 -37.55
N ILE A 16 -19.25 2.41 -37.78
CA ILE A 16 -19.73 1.51 -36.72
C ILE A 16 -18.53 0.87 -35.98
N GLY A 17 -17.52 0.42 -36.72
CA GLY A 17 -16.29 -0.15 -36.14
C GLY A 17 -15.52 0.86 -35.30
N TYR A 18 -15.39 2.09 -35.78
CA TYR A 18 -14.76 3.18 -35.05
C TYR A 18 -15.50 3.51 -33.76
N TYR A 19 -16.82 3.67 -33.80
CA TYR A 19 -17.59 3.99 -32.60
C TYR A 19 -17.59 2.83 -31.59
N LYS A 20 -17.78 1.58 -32.01
CA LYS A 20 -17.75 0.42 -31.10
C LYS A 20 -16.37 0.18 -30.52
N GLY A 21 -15.33 0.27 -31.33
CA GLY A 21 -13.94 0.12 -30.86
C GLY A 21 -13.51 1.23 -29.93
N PHE A 22 -13.81 2.47 -30.29
CA PHE A 22 -13.44 3.66 -29.50
C PHE A 22 -14.15 3.69 -28.15
N LEU A 23 -15.48 3.48 -28.13
CA LEU A 23 -16.26 3.41 -26.91
C LEU A 23 -15.78 2.29 -25.98
N ASN A 24 -15.50 1.11 -26.51
CA ASN A 24 -15.02 0.00 -25.70
C ASN A 24 -13.64 0.31 -25.09
N THR A 25 -12.75 0.94 -25.83
CA THR A 25 -11.44 1.36 -25.35
C THR A 25 -11.56 2.42 -24.25
N ILE A 26 -12.42 3.44 -24.45
CA ILE A 26 -12.67 4.45 -23.42
C ILE A 26 -13.27 3.83 -22.16
N CYS A 27 -14.27 2.95 -22.31
CA CYS A 27 -14.87 2.26 -21.14
C CYS A 27 -13.85 1.40 -20.39
N ASN A 28 -12.95 0.71 -21.07
CA ASN A 28 -11.91 -0.08 -20.43
C ASN A 28 -10.92 0.79 -19.67
N ILE A 29 -10.47 1.90 -20.27
CA ILE A 29 -9.58 2.84 -19.60
C ILE A 29 -10.28 3.50 -18.40
N ALA A 30 -11.51 3.95 -18.56
CA ALA A 30 -12.30 4.53 -17.48
C ALA A 30 -12.53 3.54 -16.33
N SER A 31 -12.81 2.28 -16.65
CA SER A 31 -12.98 1.21 -15.65
C SER A 31 -11.69 0.95 -14.87
N PHE A 32 -10.54 0.96 -15.54
CA PHE A 32 -9.23 0.83 -14.88
C PHE A 32 -8.99 1.98 -13.88
N PHE A 33 -9.20 3.22 -14.31
CA PHE A 33 -9.06 4.38 -13.42
C PHE A 33 -10.05 4.35 -12.26
N LEU A 34 -11.29 3.95 -12.51
CA LEU A 34 -12.31 3.84 -11.47
C LEU A 34 -11.94 2.75 -10.45
N ALA A 35 -11.51 1.58 -10.90
CA ALA A 35 -11.03 0.51 -10.03
C ALA A 35 -9.85 0.96 -9.17
N TRP A 36 -8.90 1.67 -9.78
CA TRP A 36 -7.75 2.22 -9.07
C TRP A 36 -8.14 3.24 -8.00
N LEU A 37 -9.08 4.15 -8.31
CA LEU A 37 -9.61 5.11 -7.33
C LEU A 37 -10.33 4.41 -6.18
N ILE A 38 -11.14 3.40 -6.48
CA ILE A 38 -11.83 2.59 -5.46
C ILE A 38 -10.81 1.89 -4.56
N ALA A 39 -9.78 1.27 -5.14
CA ALA A 39 -8.70 0.65 -4.37
C ALA A 39 -8.03 1.65 -3.42
N LEU A 40 -7.71 2.86 -3.91
CA LEU A 40 -7.11 3.92 -3.08
C LEU A 40 -8.01 4.38 -1.92
N MET A 41 -9.33 4.34 -2.08
CA MET A 41 -10.26 4.72 -1.01
C MET A 41 -10.46 3.61 0.02
N PHE A 42 -10.45 2.38 -0.41
CA PHE A 42 -10.88 1.23 0.42
C PHE A 42 -9.75 0.41 1.01
N TYR A 43 -8.49 0.50 0.54
CA TYR A 43 -7.42 -0.36 1.05
C TYR A 43 -7.13 -0.17 2.55
N VAL A 44 -7.20 1.05 3.08
CA VAL A 44 -6.95 1.32 4.51
C VAL A 44 -8.05 0.77 5.41
N PRO A 45 -9.36 1.08 5.19
CA PRO A 45 -10.41 0.50 6.02
C PRO A 45 -10.49 -1.01 5.88
N LEU A 46 -10.26 -1.56 4.69
CA LEU A 46 -10.24 -3.01 4.46
C LEU A 46 -9.11 -3.68 5.26
N SER A 47 -7.90 -3.13 5.20
CA SER A 47 -6.75 -3.60 5.98
C SER A 47 -7.06 -3.64 7.48
N ARG A 48 -7.64 -2.59 8.03
CA ARG A 48 -8.02 -2.54 9.46
C ARG A 48 -9.05 -3.60 9.82
N THR A 49 -10.07 -3.79 8.98
CA THR A 49 -11.10 -4.80 9.21
C THR A 49 -10.52 -6.21 9.17
N ILE A 50 -9.66 -6.52 8.21
CA ILE A 50 -9.01 -7.83 8.10
C ILE A 50 -8.10 -8.07 9.30
N MET A 51 -7.32 -7.10 9.72
CA MET A 51 -6.44 -7.22 10.89
C MET A 51 -7.22 -7.44 12.19
N SER A 52 -8.39 -6.81 12.35
CA SER A 52 -9.22 -6.97 13.54
C SER A 52 -10.01 -8.29 13.59
N THR A 53 -10.31 -8.89 12.43
CA THR A 53 -11.19 -10.07 12.32
C THR A 53 -10.40 -11.37 12.12
N SER A 54 -9.15 -11.31 11.69
CA SER A 54 -8.35 -12.50 11.36
C SER A 54 -6.99 -12.52 12.06
N ASP A 55 -6.49 -13.75 12.31
CA ASP A 55 -5.14 -13.99 12.85
C ASP A 55 -4.01 -13.68 11.85
N LEU A 56 -4.33 -13.07 10.71
CA LEU A 56 -3.34 -12.73 9.68
C LEU A 56 -2.29 -11.74 10.21
N GLY A 57 -2.68 -10.83 11.09
CA GLY A 57 -1.75 -9.92 11.75
C GLY A 57 -0.67 -10.68 12.54
N GLN A 58 -1.04 -11.69 13.31
CA GLN A 58 -0.09 -12.52 14.06
C GLN A 58 0.79 -13.35 13.14
N LYS A 59 0.25 -13.94 12.08
CA LYS A 59 1.04 -14.68 11.08
C LYS A 59 2.04 -13.79 10.35
N LEU A 60 1.67 -12.57 10.00
CA LEU A 60 2.58 -11.59 9.41
C LEU A 60 3.69 -11.16 10.39
N LEU A 61 3.42 -11.12 11.68
CA LEU A 61 4.41 -10.81 12.71
C LEU A 61 5.59 -11.80 12.67
N TYR A 62 5.32 -13.09 12.48
CA TYR A 62 6.35 -14.11 12.30
C TYR A 62 7.14 -13.92 10.98
N LEU A 63 6.50 -13.43 9.94
CA LEU A 63 7.14 -13.24 8.63
C LEU A 63 7.95 -11.95 8.53
N THR A 64 7.57 -10.91 9.27
CA THR A 64 8.23 -9.60 9.16
C THR A 64 9.47 -9.50 10.05
N ALA A 65 9.54 -10.27 11.16
CA ALA A 65 10.69 -10.32 12.09
C ALA A 65 11.45 -8.97 12.18
N GLY A 66 10.69 -7.90 12.46
CA GLY A 66 11.20 -6.52 12.32
C GLY A 66 12.40 -6.21 13.22
N ALA A 67 12.54 -6.95 14.33
CA ALA A 67 13.72 -6.83 15.18
C ALA A 67 15.02 -7.18 14.45
N GLU A 68 14.98 -8.11 13.50
CA GLU A 68 16.16 -8.49 12.70
C GLU A 68 16.57 -7.41 11.69
N LYS A 69 15.70 -6.46 11.40
CA LYS A 69 15.97 -5.32 10.51
C LYS A 69 16.64 -4.15 11.23
N LEU A 70 16.68 -4.17 12.55
CA LEU A 70 17.43 -3.19 13.32
C LEU A 70 18.93 -3.46 13.14
N SER A 71 19.67 -2.44 12.78
CA SER A 71 21.13 -2.52 12.63
C SER A 71 21.84 -2.75 13.97
N ASP A 72 21.19 -2.39 15.07
CA ASP A 72 21.69 -2.55 16.43
C ASP A 72 20.65 -3.23 17.31
N MET A 73 20.88 -4.51 17.60
CA MET A 73 20.02 -5.32 18.48
C MET A 73 19.92 -4.81 19.92
N SER A 74 20.91 -4.01 20.36
CA SER A 74 20.89 -3.44 21.72
C SER A 74 19.76 -2.44 21.92
N VAL A 75 19.29 -1.82 20.82
CA VAL A 75 18.21 -0.82 20.82
C VAL A 75 16.83 -1.44 20.63
N ALA A 76 16.75 -2.70 20.26
CA ALA A 76 15.48 -3.38 19.96
C ALA A 76 14.47 -3.30 21.11
N ASN A 77 14.92 -3.49 22.33
CA ASN A 77 14.09 -3.51 23.54
C ASN A 77 14.04 -2.17 24.28
N VAL A 78 14.64 -1.14 23.72
CA VAL A 78 14.60 0.20 24.33
C VAL A 78 13.26 0.84 24.08
N ASP A 79 12.74 1.52 25.09
CA ASP A 79 11.51 2.32 24.96
C ASP A 79 11.77 3.48 23.97
N ALA A 80 10.97 3.51 22.90
CA ALA A 80 11.11 4.51 21.86
C ALA A 80 10.93 5.95 22.38
N ALA A 81 10.12 6.14 23.42
CA ALA A 81 9.91 7.45 24.06
C ALA A 81 11.14 7.94 24.84
N SER A 82 12.06 7.05 25.21
CA SER A 82 13.29 7.39 25.93
C SER A 82 14.41 7.88 25.01
N LEU A 83 14.27 7.72 23.70
CA LEU A 83 15.27 8.09 22.70
C LEU A 83 15.04 9.50 22.17
N SER A 84 16.14 10.22 21.90
CA SER A 84 16.05 11.51 21.21
C SER A 84 15.64 11.34 19.75
N ALA A 85 14.98 12.35 19.17
CA ALA A 85 14.58 12.33 17.77
C ALA A 85 15.75 12.08 16.81
N GLU A 86 16.93 12.65 17.10
CA GLU A 86 18.15 12.46 16.32
C GLU A 86 18.61 10.99 16.33
N ARG A 87 18.53 10.34 17.50
CA ARG A 87 18.93 8.94 17.64
C ARG A 87 17.94 8.00 16.96
N ILE A 88 16.65 8.31 17.03
CA ILE A 88 15.60 7.58 16.29
C ILE A 88 15.85 7.66 14.80
N HIS A 89 16.14 8.86 14.28
CA HIS A 89 16.46 9.08 12.87
C HIS A 89 17.68 8.24 12.45
N GLU A 90 18.78 8.29 13.18
CA GLU A 90 20.01 7.51 12.90
C GLU A 90 19.73 6.01 12.81
N ILE A 91 19.00 5.43 13.79
CA ILE A 91 18.65 4.01 13.84
C ILE A 91 17.81 3.61 12.63
N ILE A 92 16.79 4.41 12.30
CA ILE A 92 15.87 4.11 11.19
C ILE A 92 16.61 4.15 9.86
N TYR A 93 17.42 5.16 9.61
CA TYR A 93 18.11 5.31 8.33
C TYR A 93 19.31 4.38 8.16
N SER A 94 19.84 3.83 9.26
CA SER A 94 20.85 2.77 9.21
C SER A 94 20.27 1.37 8.90
N SER A 95 18.95 1.19 9.00
CA SER A 95 18.27 -0.11 8.87
C SER A 95 18.08 -0.61 7.44
N ASN A 96 18.61 0.08 6.41
CA ASN A 96 18.48 -0.28 4.99
C ASN A 96 17.03 -0.52 4.50
N LEU A 97 16.04 0.09 5.13
CA LEU A 97 14.63 0.01 4.71
C LEU A 97 14.35 1.00 3.56
N PRO A 98 13.36 0.70 2.69
CA PRO A 98 12.91 1.64 1.67
C PRO A 98 12.45 2.98 2.28
N PRO A 99 12.70 4.13 1.61
CA PRO A 99 12.34 5.45 2.11
C PRO A 99 10.87 5.64 2.48
N GLN A 100 9.97 4.91 1.82
CA GLN A 100 8.54 4.93 2.09
C GLN A 100 8.18 4.33 3.47
N ILE A 101 8.98 3.36 3.92
CA ILE A 101 8.82 2.71 5.22
C ILE A 101 9.52 3.51 6.30
N THR A 102 10.74 4.00 6.05
CA THR A 102 11.52 4.78 7.03
C THR A 102 10.78 6.04 7.47
N GLY A 103 10.21 6.80 6.53
CA GLY A 103 9.45 7.99 6.86
C GLY A 103 8.16 7.71 7.68
N LYS A 104 7.45 6.62 7.37
CA LYS A 104 6.29 6.21 8.18
C LYS A 104 6.68 5.71 9.57
N LEU A 105 7.78 5.00 9.67
CA LEU A 105 8.30 4.48 10.92
C LEU A 105 8.71 5.61 11.86
N GLU A 106 9.47 6.56 11.35
CA GLU A 106 9.86 7.76 12.08
C GLU A 106 8.63 8.54 12.59
N TYR A 107 7.66 8.78 11.70
CA TYR A 107 6.40 9.42 12.07
C TYR A 107 5.66 8.67 13.18
N ASN A 108 5.54 7.34 13.08
CA ASN A 108 4.82 6.53 14.06
C ASN A 108 5.51 6.55 15.43
N ILE A 109 6.84 6.53 15.48
CA ILE A 109 7.61 6.57 16.72
C ILE A 109 7.53 7.96 17.36
N LEU A 110 7.79 9.03 16.62
CA LEU A 110 7.77 10.39 17.14
C LEU A 110 6.39 10.82 17.65
N ASN A 111 5.32 10.35 17.02
CA ASN A 111 3.95 10.62 17.45
C ASN A 111 3.36 9.55 18.38
N GLN A 112 4.13 8.54 18.77
CA GLN A 112 3.68 7.44 19.63
C GLN A 112 2.35 6.81 19.17
N THR A 113 2.19 6.62 17.85
CA THR A 113 0.93 6.28 17.19
C THR A 113 0.33 4.95 17.68
N PHE A 114 1.13 4.06 18.25
CA PHE A 114 0.71 2.74 18.74
C PHE A 114 0.78 2.60 20.27
N ALA A 115 1.00 3.69 21.01
CA ALA A 115 1.07 3.66 22.47
C ALA A 115 -0.22 3.10 23.11
N ASP A 116 -1.39 3.44 22.55
CA ASP A 116 -2.70 2.93 23.00
C ASP A 116 -2.85 1.39 22.81
N GLN A 117 -2.01 0.78 21.98
CA GLN A 117 -1.98 -0.65 21.72
C GLN A 117 -0.95 -1.39 22.58
N GLY A 118 -0.31 -0.71 23.53
CA GLY A 118 0.72 -1.28 24.40
C GLY A 118 2.09 -1.48 23.71
N ILE A 119 2.33 -0.75 22.62
CA ILE A 119 3.56 -0.82 21.83
C ILE A 119 4.47 0.33 22.26
N TYR A 120 5.61 0.01 22.85
CA TYR A 120 6.54 0.99 23.40
C TYR A 120 7.98 0.80 22.92
N THR A 121 8.39 -0.44 22.55
CA THR A 121 9.77 -0.71 22.17
C THR A 121 10.05 -0.40 20.70
N MET A 122 11.30 -0.10 20.36
CA MET A 122 11.70 0.13 18.97
C MET A 122 11.37 -1.06 18.07
N SER A 123 11.63 -2.29 18.54
CA SER A 123 11.32 -3.52 17.83
C SER A 123 9.83 -3.64 17.50
N ASP A 124 8.97 -3.33 18.48
CA ASP A 124 7.52 -3.43 18.31
C ASP A 124 6.99 -2.39 17.30
N TYR A 125 7.53 -1.17 17.33
CA TYR A 125 7.22 -0.14 16.34
C TYR A 125 7.64 -0.56 14.92
N PHE A 126 8.82 -1.16 14.76
CA PHE A 126 9.27 -1.72 13.49
C PHE A 126 8.34 -2.82 13.00
N ASN A 127 8.03 -3.81 13.84
CA ASN A 127 7.13 -4.91 13.53
C ASN A 127 5.75 -4.39 13.12
N GLN A 128 5.14 -3.53 13.92
CA GLN A 128 3.79 -3.03 13.67
C GLN A 128 3.72 -2.18 12.40
N THR A 129 4.74 -1.36 12.14
CA THR A 129 4.79 -0.55 10.92
C THR A 129 4.94 -1.42 9.67
N LEU A 130 5.80 -2.45 9.72
CA LEU A 130 5.98 -3.40 8.62
C LEU A 130 4.71 -4.24 8.37
N ILE A 131 4.04 -4.70 9.41
CA ILE A 131 2.77 -5.41 9.30
C ILE A 131 1.72 -4.53 8.64
N ASN A 132 1.54 -3.31 9.13
CA ASN A 132 0.56 -2.37 8.57
C ASN A 132 0.88 -2.04 7.10
N PHE A 133 2.15 -1.86 6.76
CA PHE A 133 2.57 -1.62 5.40
C PHE A 133 2.27 -2.83 4.49
N SER A 134 2.62 -4.03 4.93
CA SER A 134 2.39 -5.27 4.19
C SER A 134 0.90 -5.55 3.99
N MET A 135 0.08 -5.36 5.02
CA MET A 135 -1.37 -5.50 4.92
C MET A 135 -2.01 -4.49 3.98
N ASN A 136 -1.58 -3.23 4.07
CA ASN A 136 -2.07 -2.20 3.15
C ASN A 136 -1.70 -2.51 1.70
N LEU A 137 -0.50 -3.03 1.45
CA LEU A 137 -0.07 -3.45 0.13
C LEU A 137 -0.90 -4.63 -0.41
N ILE A 138 -1.13 -5.64 0.42
CA ILE A 138 -1.96 -6.80 0.05
C ILE A 138 -3.39 -6.34 -0.26
N CYS A 139 -4.00 -5.52 0.60
CA CYS A 139 -5.36 -5.03 0.39
C CYS A 139 -5.49 -4.08 -0.83
N PHE A 140 -4.41 -3.41 -1.21
CA PHE A 140 -4.38 -2.59 -2.42
C PHE A 140 -4.31 -3.45 -3.69
N LEU A 141 -3.65 -4.62 -3.63
CA LEU A 141 -3.48 -5.53 -4.77
C LEU A 141 -4.69 -6.45 -5.02
N ILE A 142 -5.57 -6.65 -4.03
CA ILE A 142 -6.81 -7.44 -4.14
C ILE A 142 -7.93 -6.59 -4.73
#